data_c503f74a89f958885464c7db1a9104f8
#
_entry.id   c503f74a89f958885464c7db1a9104f8
#
_cell.length_a   1.000
_cell.length_b   1.000
_cell.length_c   1.000
_cell.angle_alpha   90.00
_cell.angle_beta   90.00
_cell.angle_gamma   90.00
#
_symmetry.space_group_name_H-M   'P 1'
#
loop_
_entity.id
_entity.type
_entity.pdbx_description
1 polymer ?
#
loop_
_entity_poly.entity_id
_entity_poly.type
_entity_poly.pdbx_seq_one_letter_code
_entity_poly.pdbx_strand_id
1 'polypeptide(L)'
;MFDTALTAAINRNHEYLTLEHFLYGMVLDKEFCEFLTEFGADVTQLRNDLANFIDTEYAGIATLQAGESPKKTNTVERMLNRAFTQVLFTGRQTIEPVDCFVRLVEQERIRLDKMVENGYGISEG
;
A
#
# COMPACT_ATOMS: atom_id res chain seq x y z
N MET A 1 -8.46 7.56 1.26
CA MET A 1 -7.38 6.54 1.18
C MET A 1 -6.43 6.61 2.36
N PHE A 2 -5.70 7.70 2.52
CA PHE A 2 -4.74 7.84 3.62
C PHE A 2 -5.41 7.72 4.98
N ASP A 3 -6.54 8.41 5.16
CA ASP A 3 -7.28 8.38 6.42
C ASP A 3 -7.79 6.99 6.75
N THR A 4 -8.23 6.23 5.75
CA THR A 4 -8.70 4.86 5.94
C THR A 4 -7.55 3.95 6.37
N ALA A 5 -6.39 4.08 5.73
CA ALA A 5 -5.21 3.32 6.09
C ALA A 5 -4.75 3.65 7.50
N LEU A 6 -4.71 4.94 7.84
CA LEU A 6 -4.32 5.40 9.16
C LEU A 6 -5.28 4.88 10.23
N THR A 7 -6.59 4.96 9.97
CA THR A 7 -7.61 4.43 10.88
C THR A 7 -7.45 2.94 11.11
N ALA A 8 -7.16 2.18 10.04
CA ALA A 8 -6.94 0.75 10.17
C ALA A 8 -5.75 0.42 11.09
N ALA A 9 -4.67 1.18 10.97
CA ALA A 9 -3.50 1.00 11.82
C ALA A 9 -3.79 1.40 13.27
N ILE A 10 -4.46 2.52 13.47
CA ILE A 10 -4.81 3.02 14.82
C ILE A 10 -5.74 2.04 15.53
N ASN A 11 -6.78 1.56 14.85
CA ASN A 11 -7.76 0.64 15.44
C ASN A 11 -7.12 -0.69 15.87
N ARG A 12 -6.03 -1.07 15.21
CA ARG A 12 -5.29 -2.30 15.53
C ARG A 12 -4.08 -2.04 16.42
N ASN A 13 -3.89 -0.78 16.82
CA ASN A 13 -2.77 -0.36 17.67
C ASN A 13 -1.40 -0.69 17.06
N HIS A 14 -1.28 -0.54 15.74
CA HIS A 14 -0.04 -0.79 15.02
C HIS A 14 0.86 0.45 15.03
N GLU A 15 2.13 0.27 15.35
CA GLU A 15 3.11 1.36 15.38
C GLU A 15 3.43 1.89 13.99
N TYR A 16 3.41 1.01 12.98
CA TYR A 16 3.79 1.39 11.62
C TYR A 16 2.61 1.37 10.68
N LEU A 17 2.57 2.38 9.80
CA LEU A 17 1.65 2.45 8.69
C LEU A 17 2.37 1.85 7.48
N THR A 18 2.00 0.62 7.13
CA THR A 18 2.68 -0.15 6.11
C THR A 18 1.96 -0.09 4.78
N LEU A 19 2.59 -0.67 3.77
CA LEU A 19 2.02 -0.77 2.44
C LEU A 19 0.69 -1.53 2.45
N GLU A 20 0.58 -2.56 3.28
CA GLU A 20 -0.64 -3.36 3.39
C GLU A 20 -1.81 -2.55 3.96
N HIS A 21 -1.54 -1.64 4.88
CA HIS A 21 -2.58 -0.72 5.35
C HIS A 21 -3.07 0.18 4.22
N PHE A 22 -2.15 0.66 3.38
CA PHE A 22 -2.52 1.48 2.22
C PHE A 22 -3.31 0.70 1.19
N LEU A 23 -2.89 -0.52 0.90
CA LEU A 23 -3.63 -1.38 -0.04
C LEU A 23 -5.04 -1.65 0.49
N TYR A 24 -5.16 -1.89 1.79
CA TYR A 24 -6.47 -2.08 2.41
C TYR A 24 -7.34 -0.82 2.25
N GLY A 25 -6.76 0.35 2.49
CA GLY A 25 -7.47 1.62 2.27
C GLY A 25 -7.89 1.83 0.83
N MET A 26 -7.03 1.43 -0.11
CA MET A 26 -7.35 1.53 -1.54
C MET A 26 -8.53 0.64 -1.91
N VAL A 27 -8.57 -0.59 -1.43
CA VAL A 27 -9.65 -1.53 -1.78
C VAL A 27 -10.98 -1.21 -1.08
N LEU A 28 -10.98 -0.22 -0.18
CA LEU A 28 -12.21 0.30 0.40
C LEU A 28 -12.73 1.52 -0.37
N ASP A 29 -11.92 2.07 -1.27
CA ASP A 29 -12.31 3.20 -2.11
C ASP A 29 -13.18 2.72 -3.26
N LYS A 30 -14.34 3.33 -3.44
CA LYS A 30 -15.32 2.88 -4.42
C LYS A 30 -14.79 2.94 -5.85
N GLU A 31 -14.19 4.05 -6.24
CA GLU A 31 -13.69 4.23 -7.60
C GLU A 31 -12.56 3.25 -7.91
N PHE A 32 -11.69 3.03 -6.94
CA PHE A 32 -10.59 2.08 -7.11
C PHE A 32 -11.11 0.65 -7.21
N CYS A 33 -12.15 0.31 -6.45
CA CYS A 33 -12.80 -1.00 -6.56
C CYS A 33 -13.38 -1.23 -7.95
N GLU A 34 -14.03 -0.21 -8.50
CA GLU A 34 -14.57 -0.27 -9.86
C GLU A 34 -13.46 -0.49 -10.89
N PHE A 35 -12.35 0.26 -10.72
CA PHE A 35 -11.18 0.13 -11.57
C PHE A 35 -10.64 -1.31 -11.55
N LEU A 36 -10.43 -1.87 -10.37
CA LEU A 36 -9.90 -3.23 -10.24
C LEU A 36 -10.87 -4.28 -10.78
N THR A 37 -12.17 -4.08 -10.56
CA THR A 37 -13.20 -4.99 -11.04
C THR A 37 -13.21 -5.06 -12.57
N GLU A 38 -13.00 -3.94 -13.24
CA GLU A 38 -12.90 -3.89 -14.70
C GLU A 38 -11.73 -4.70 -15.22
N PHE A 39 -10.67 -4.83 -14.43
CA PHE A 39 -9.52 -5.67 -14.77
C PHE A 39 -9.71 -7.12 -14.40
N GLY A 40 -10.89 -7.50 -13.89
CA GLY A 40 -11.17 -8.88 -13.55
C GLY A 40 -10.72 -9.33 -12.17
N ALA A 41 -10.31 -8.39 -11.32
CA ALA A 41 -9.88 -8.71 -9.97
C ALA A 41 -11.06 -9.00 -9.05
N ASP A 42 -10.87 -9.97 -8.14
CA ASP A 42 -11.86 -10.25 -7.10
C ASP A 42 -11.56 -9.34 -5.90
N VAL A 43 -12.19 -8.18 -5.87
CA VAL A 43 -11.93 -7.16 -4.86
C VAL A 43 -12.35 -7.63 -3.47
N THR A 44 -13.44 -8.38 -3.37
CA THR A 44 -13.91 -8.91 -2.09
C THR A 44 -12.87 -9.85 -1.49
N GLN A 45 -12.32 -10.76 -2.29
CA GLN A 45 -11.30 -11.68 -1.84
C GLN A 45 -10.02 -10.92 -1.44
N LEU A 46 -9.61 -9.97 -2.24
CA LEU A 46 -8.43 -9.16 -1.95
C LEU A 46 -8.58 -8.39 -0.63
N ARG A 47 -9.76 -7.81 -0.42
CA ARG A 47 -10.06 -7.09 0.83
C ARG A 47 -9.97 -8.02 2.04
N ASN A 48 -10.55 -9.21 1.93
CA ASN A 48 -10.51 -10.19 3.01
C ASN A 48 -9.09 -10.67 3.29
N ASP A 49 -8.32 -10.91 2.25
CA ASP A 49 -6.93 -11.35 2.38
C ASP A 49 -6.07 -10.28 3.06
N LEU A 50 -6.25 -9.01 2.67
CA LEU A 50 -5.52 -7.90 3.28
C LEU A 50 -5.91 -7.71 4.75
N ALA A 51 -7.20 -7.80 5.07
CA ALA A 51 -7.67 -7.68 6.44
C ALA A 51 -7.07 -8.80 7.31
N ASN A 52 -7.09 -10.03 6.82
CA ASN A 52 -6.50 -11.16 7.52
C ASN A 52 -5.00 -11.00 7.71
N PHE A 53 -4.30 -10.54 6.68
CA PHE A 53 -2.86 -10.31 6.75
C PHE A 53 -2.53 -9.29 7.83
N ILE A 54 -3.22 -8.16 7.83
CA ILE A 54 -2.98 -7.09 8.80
C ILE A 54 -3.29 -7.58 10.21
N ASP A 55 -4.37 -8.34 10.39
CA ASP A 55 -4.78 -8.81 11.72
C ASP A 55 -3.87 -9.91 12.26
N THR A 56 -3.27 -10.73 11.40
CA THR A 56 -2.47 -11.88 11.83
C THR A 56 -0.96 -11.60 11.80
N GLU A 57 -0.45 -11.07 10.71
CA GLU A 57 1.00 -10.89 10.53
C GLU A 57 1.57 -9.78 11.40
N TYR A 58 0.76 -8.80 11.75
CA TYR A 58 1.21 -7.71 12.62
C TYR A 58 0.82 -7.90 14.08
N ALA A 59 0.17 -9.00 14.39
CA ALA A 59 -0.15 -9.32 15.78
C ALA A 59 1.15 -9.57 16.55
N GLY A 60 1.33 -8.90 17.67
CA GLY A 60 2.52 -9.07 18.49
C GLY A 60 3.73 -8.25 18.03
N ILE A 61 3.62 -7.51 16.93
CA ILE A 61 4.66 -6.56 16.53
C ILE A 61 4.51 -5.30 17.39
N ALA A 62 5.56 -4.46 17.42
CA ALA A 62 5.58 -3.24 18.20
C ALA A 62 4.25 -2.49 18.17
N THR A 63 3.74 -2.17 19.33
CA THR A 63 2.44 -1.52 19.46
C THR A 63 2.60 -0.02 19.62
N LEU A 64 1.54 0.69 19.21
CA LEU A 64 1.47 2.14 19.32
C LEU A 64 1.42 2.54 20.79
N GLN A 65 2.25 3.50 21.18
CA GLN A 65 2.23 4.04 22.53
C GLN A 65 1.14 5.10 22.66
N ALA A 66 0.69 5.34 23.87
CA ALA A 66 -0.33 6.36 24.12
C ALA A 66 0.14 7.72 23.62
N GLY A 67 -0.72 8.40 22.85
CA GLY A 67 -0.42 9.72 22.31
C GLY A 67 0.42 9.74 21.03
N GLU A 68 0.82 8.56 20.55
CA GLU A 68 1.56 8.45 19.30
C GLU A 68 0.66 8.19 18.12
N SER A 69 1.13 8.56 16.93
CA SER A 69 0.48 8.20 15.67
C SER A 69 1.33 7.18 14.92
N PRO A 70 0.70 6.30 14.11
CA PRO A 70 1.48 5.35 13.29
C PRO A 70 2.47 6.06 12.39
N LYS A 71 3.65 5.47 12.24
CA LYS A 71 4.74 6.02 11.41
C LYS A 71 4.75 5.33 10.06
N LYS A 72 4.90 6.11 9.00
CA LYS A 72 5.02 5.55 7.66
C LYS A 72 6.34 4.80 7.50
N THR A 73 6.28 3.63 6.87
CA THR A 73 7.51 2.92 6.51
C THR A 73 8.22 3.63 5.34
N ASN A 74 9.50 3.31 5.14
CA ASN A 74 10.25 3.89 4.03
C ASN A 74 9.63 3.55 2.67
N THR A 75 9.09 2.34 2.53
CA THR A 75 8.41 1.92 1.30
C THR A 75 7.20 2.80 1.02
N VAL A 76 6.39 3.06 2.05
CA VAL A 76 5.21 3.91 1.93
C VAL A 76 5.60 5.33 1.60
N GLU A 77 6.62 5.88 2.26
CA GLU A 77 7.08 7.23 1.98
C GLU A 77 7.56 7.39 0.54
N ARG A 78 8.32 6.43 0.03
CA ARG A 78 8.78 6.46 -1.35
C ARG A 78 7.64 6.42 -2.35
N MET A 79 6.65 5.56 -2.10
CA MET A 79 5.47 5.46 -2.95
C MET A 79 4.72 6.79 -3.00
N LEU A 80 4.47 7.38 -1.83
CA LEU A 80 3.74 8.64 -1.73
C LEU A 80 4.50 9.79 -2.40
N ASN A 81 5.82 9.86 -2.21
CA ASN A 81 6.63 10.90 -2.82
C ASN A 81 6.60 10.80 -4.34
N ARG A 82 6.66 9.59 -4.89
CA ARG A 82 6.56 9.38 -6.34
C ARG A 82 5.19 9.76 -6.88
N ALA A 83 4.14 9.35 -6.19
CA ALA A 83 2.77 9.69 -6.59
C ALA A 83 2.55 11.21 -6.53
N PHE A 84 3.04 11.86 -5.48
CA PHE A 84 2.92 13.30 -5.32
C PHE A 84 3.64 14.04 -6.44
N THR A 85 4.86 13.62 -6.77
CA THR A 85 5.64 14.22 -7.86
C THR A 85 4.89 14.09 -9.19
N GLN A 86 4.32 12.94 -9.47
CA GLN A 86 3.57 12.71 -10.70
C GLN A 86 2.34 13.61 -10.79
N VAL A 87 1.61 13.76 -9.68
CA VAL A 87 0.43 14.62 -9.62
C VAL A 87 0.81 16.07 -9.89
N LEU A 88 1.92 16.54 -9.33
CA LEU A 88 2.42 17.89 -9.60
C LEU A 88 2.74 18.10 -11.08
N PHE A 89 3.36 17.10 -11.73
CA PHE A 89 3.69 17.16 -13.13
C PHE A 89 2.45 17.27 -14.03
N THR A 90 1.36 16.63 -13.63
CA THR A 90 0.12 16.66 -14.41
C THR A 90 -0.77 17.85 -14.08
N GLY A 91 -0.36 18.69 -13.13
CA GLY A 91 -1.12 19.86 -12.71
C GLY A 91 -2.33 19.57 -11.84
N ARG A 92 -2.47 18.35 -11.36
CA ARG A 92 -3.55 18.01 -10.41
C ARG A 92 -3.15 18.45 -9.01
N GLN A 93 -4.15 18.55 -8.12
CA GLN A 93 -3.96 19.03 -6.76
C GLN A 93 -4.10 17.95 -5.70
N THR A 94 -4.61 16.77 -6.07
CA THR A 94 -4.85 15.68 -5.12
C THR A 94 -4.29 14.36 -5.65
N ILE A 95 -3.84 13.53 -4.72
CA ILE A 95 -3.40 12.16 -5.00
C ILE A 95 -4.60 11.24 -4.86
N GLU A 96 -4.87 10.45 -5.89
CA GLU A 96 -5.92 9.44 -5.88
C GLU A 96 -5.34 8.04 -5.68
N PRO A 97 -6.14 7.06 -5.24
CA PRO A 97 -5.65 5.69 -5.04
C PRO A 97 -4.95 5.10 -6.27
N VAL A 98 -5.45 5.39 -7.47
CA VAL A 98 -4.85 4.86 -8.69
C VAL A 98 -3.44 5.40 -8.91
N ASP A 99 -3.17 6.64 -8.51
CA ASP A 99 -1.82 7.22 -8.59
C ASP A 99 -0.84 6.45 -7.74
N CYS A 100 -1.25 6.12 -6.52
CA CYS A 100 -0.44 5.34 -5.60
C CYS A 100 -0.22 3.92 -6.12
N PHE A 101 -1.27 3.30 -6.67
CA PHE A 101 -1.20 1.95 -7.19
C PHE A 101 -0.19 1.86 -8.35
N VAL A 102 -0.23 2.81 -9.28
CA VAL A 102 0.69 2.84 -10.41
C VAL A 102 2.14 2.97 -9.93
N ARG A 103 2.37 3.87 -8.96
CA ARG A 103 3.73 4.05 -8.43
C ARG A 103 4.21 2.82 -7.66
N LEU A 104 3.30 2.15 -6.97
CA LEU A 104 3.61 0.91 -6.27
C LEU A 104 4.04 -0.19 -7.25
N VAL A 105 3.30 -0.37 -8.32
CA VAL A 105 3.62 -1.37 -9.35
C VAL A 105 4.99 -1.09 -9.96
N GLU A 106 5.28 0.17 -10.29
CA GLU A 106 6.59 0.56 -10.79
C GLU A 106 7.71 0.25 -9.79
N GLN A 107 7.49 0.56 -8.53
CA GLN A 107 8.46 0.35 -7.48
C GLN A 107 8.80 -1.14 -7.32
N GLU A 108 7.78 -1.99 -7.35
CA GLU A 108 7.98 -3.43 -7.28
C GLU A 108 8.68 -3.98 -8.52
N ARG A 109 8.36 -3.44 -9.70
CA ARG A 109 9.03 -3.84 -10.93
C ARG A 109 10.53 -3.52 -10.89
N ILE A 110 10.88 -2.32 -10.44
CA ILE A 110 12.28 -1.92 -10.31
C ILE A 110 13.01 -2.83 -9.33
N ARG A 111 12.37 -3.15 -8.21
CA ARG A 111 12.95 -4.04 -7.20
C ARG A 111 13.22 -5.43 -7.77
N LEU A 112 12.26 -5.98 -8.52
CA LEU A 112 12.42 -7.29 -9.14
C LEU A 112 13.52 -7.29 -10.20
N ASP A 113 13.61 -6.24 -11.02
CA ASP A 113 14.65 -6.10 -12.02
C ASP A 113 16.04 -6.10 -11.38
N LYS A 114 16.18 -5.38 -10.27
CA LYS A 114 17.46 -5.35 -9.54
C LYS A 114 17.82 -6.69 -8.94
N MET A 115 16.83 -7.42 -8.45
CA MET A 115 17.06 -8.76 -7.92
C MET A 115 17.56 -9.70 -9.01
N VAL A 116 17.02 -9.62 -10.22
CA VAL A 116 17.45 -10.42 -11.36
C VAL A 116 18.90 -10.06 -11.74
N GLU A 117 19.22 -8.77 -11.81
CA GLU A 117 20.56 -8.30 -12.13
C GLU A 117 21.59 -8.79 -11.12
N ASN A 118 21.21 -8.91 -9.86
CA ASN A 118 22.09 -9.35 -8.78
C ASN A 118 22.12 -10.86 -8.59
N GLY A 119 21.44 -11.61 -9.46
CA GLY A 119 21.40 -13.06 -9.37
C GLY A 119 20.43 -13.60 -8.32
N TYR A 120 19.58 -12.76 -7.76
CA TYR A 120 18.56 -13.17 -6.79
C TYR A 120 17.19 -13.33 -7.43
N GLY A 121 17.14 -13.39 -8.74
CA GLY A 121 15.91 -13.48 -9.46
C GLY A 121 15.16 -14.78 -9.24
N ILE A 122 13.97 -14.85 -9.80
CA ILE A 122 13.14 -16.05 -9.76
C ILE A 122 13.88 -17.15 -10.49
N SER A 123 14.04 -18.28 -9.82
CA SER A 123 14.69 -19.44 -10.42
C SER A 123 13.89 -19.94 -11.62
N GLU A 124 14.57 -20.27 -12.69
CA GLU A 124 13.95 -20.85 -13.87
C GLU A 124 13.64 -22.33 -13.70
N GLY A 125 14.24 -22.92 -12.72
CA GLY A 125 14.11 -24.35 -12.48
C GLY A 125 12.98 -24.67 -11.58
#